data_0ffc5c8e3fbfea6b1a2620e37c77130e
#
_entry.id   0ffc5c8e3fbfea6b1a2620e37c77130e
#
_cell.length_a   1.000
_cell.length_b   1.000
_cell.length_c   1.000
_cell.angle_alpha   90.00
_cell.angle_beta   90.00
_cell.angle_gamma   90.00
#
_symmetry.space_group_name_H-M   'P 1'
#
loop_
_entity.id
_entity.type
_entity.pdbx_description
1 polymer ?
#
loop_
_entity_poly.entity_id
_entity_poly.type
_entity_poly.pdbx_seq_one_letter_code
_entity_poly.pdbx_strand_id
1 'polypeptide(L)'
;MKIILLTSLFLIPFFLHSQEPATVNSSARSCLTEAEQQLAIMINTYRAENRLPAIELSVSLTYVARTHCNDLAESNVNSGKCNLHSWSDHGKWTSCCYTPDHRHAACMWNKPRELTSYTGDGFEIAYFTTATFDSPAAYAKEILESWKESPAHNEVIINRGIWDKVAWKAMGVSIWRRYATVWFGKETDLAGKPDICK
;
A
#
# COMPACT_ATOMS: atom_id res chain seq x y z
N MET A 1 -4.76 68.09 34.81
CA MET A 1 -3.65 67.25 34.30
C MET A 1 -4.26 65.91 33.91
N LYS A 2 -4.59 65.71 32.60
CA LYS A 2 -5.22 64.49 32.07
C LYS A 2 -4.10 63.59 31.54
N ILE A 3 -3.97 62.39 32.13
CA ILE A 3 -3.03 61.40 31.70
C ILE A 3 -3.73 60.57 30.62
N ILE A 4 -3.20 60.57 29.38
CA ILE A 4 -3.65 59.74 28.28
C ILE A 4 -2.79 58.48 28.31
N LEU A 5 -3.44 57.31 28.63
CA LEU A 5 -2.82 56.01 28.50
C LEU A 5 -2.90 55.58 27.02
N LEU A 6 -1.74 55.51 26.34
CA LEU A 6 -1.62 54.87 25.03
C LEU A 6 -1.53 53.36 25.24
N THR A 7 -2.57 52.61 24.86
CA THR A 7 -2.51 51.15 24.77
C THR A 7 -1.93 50.77 23.42
N SER A 8 -0.70 50.27 23.43
CA SER A 8 -0.04 49.69 22.25
C SER A 8 -0.60 48.33 21.96
N LEU A 9 -1.33 48.18 20.84
CA LEU A 9 -1.88 46.92 20.34
C LEU A 9 -0.76 46.20 19.59
N PHE A 10 -0.17 45.18 20.20
CA PHE A 10 0.79 44.28 19.51
C PHE A 10 0.00 43.32 18.60
N LEU A 11 0.07 43.55 17.30
CA LEU A 11 -0.35 42.62 16.28
C LEU A 11 0.70 41.52 16.17
N ILE A 12 0.38 40.31 16.68
CA ILE A 12 1.20 39.10 16.48
C ILE A 12 0.86 38.59 15.06
N PRO A 13 1.82 38.49 14.13
CA PRO A 13 1.56 37.89 12.84
C PRO A 13 1.34 36.39 13.02
N PHE A 14 0.15 35.92 12.69
CA PHE A 14 -0.14 34.49 12.53
C PHE A 14 0.60 34.01 11.29
N PHE A 15 1.75 33.37 11.46
CA PHE A 15 2.36 32.58 10.40
C PHE A 15 1.51 31.32 10.21
N LEU A 16 0.66 31.33 9.18
CA LEU A 16 0.12 30.10 8.61
C LEU A 16 1.29 29.27 8.10
N HIS A 17 1.71 28.29 8.90
CA HIS A 17 2.55 27.22 8.40
C HIS A 17 1.69 26.40 7.43
N SER A 18 1.80 26.69 6.14
CA SER A 18 1.37 25.74 5.13
C SER A 18 2.33 24.55 5.24
N GLN A 19 1.84 23.43 5.78
CA GLN A 19 2.56 22.17 5.66
C GLN A 19 2.59 21.84 4.16
N GLU A 20 3.74 22.01 3.53
CA GLU A 20 3.98 21.44 2.22
C GLU A 20 3.73 19.92 2.33
N PRO A 21 2.98 19.32 1.37
CA PRO A 21 2.85 17.87 1.32
C PRO A 21 4.26 17.30 1.25
N ALA A 22 4.52 16.31 2.12
CA ALA A 22 5.81 15.63 2.18
C ALA A 22 6.18 15.16 0.77
N THR A 23 7.06 15.89 0.11
CA THR A 23 7.64 15.50 -1.18
C THR A 23 8.39 14.20 -0.93
N VAL A 24 7.89 13.09 -1.47
CA VAL A 24 8.62 11.83 -1.48
C VAL A 24 9.96 12.11 -2.12
N ASN A 25 11.01 12.10 -1.29
CA ASN A 25 12.37 12.41 -1.70
C ASN A 25 12.72 11.49 -2.88
N SER A 26 13.04 12.05 -4.04
CA SER A 26 13.25 11.31 -5.30
C SER A 26 14.37 10.26 -5.21
N SER A 27 15.22 10.33 -4.17
CA SER A 27 16.23 9.32 -3.84
C SER A 27 15.67 8.06 -3.17
N ALA A 28 14.41 8.05 -2.77
CA ALA A 28 13.71 6.90 -2.18
C ALA A 28 12.77 6.20 -3.17
N ARG A 29 12.90 6.43 -4.49
CA ARG A 29 12.20 5.63 -5.49
C ARG A 29 12.63 4.18 -5.35
N SER A 30 11.80 3.40 -4.68
CA SER A 30 12.02 1.98 -4.56
C SER A 30 11.77 1.33 -5.92
N CYS A 31 12.84 0.87 -6.58
CA CYS A 31 12.73 0.09 -7.81
C CYS A 31 12.09 -1.27 -7.51
N LEU A 32 11.39 -1.85 -8.47
CA LEU A 32 10.89 -3.22 -8.39
C LEU A 32 12.03 -4.22 -8.61
N THR A 33 12.12 -5.21 -7.76
CA THR A 33 12.95 -6.39 -7.99
C THR A 33 12.39 -7.23 -9.13
N GLU A 34 13.18 -8.16 -9.66
CA GLU A 34 12.74 -9.06 -10.73
C GLU A 34 11.47 -9.85 -10.32
N ALA A 35 11.41 -10.38 -9.10
CA ALA A 35 10.24 -11.11 -8.61
C ALA A 35 8.98 -10.21 -8.53
N GLU A 36 9.13 -8.98 -8.03
CA GLU A 36 8.03 -8.01 -7.94
C GLU A 36 7.53 -7.62 -9.34
N GLN A 37 8.45 -7.39 -10.30
CA GLN A 37 8.10 -7.11 -11.70
C GLN A 37 7.37 -8.28 -12.34
N GLN A 38 7.87 -9.51 -12.17
CA GLN A 38 7.23 -10.72 -12.69
C GLN A 38 5.83 -10.90 -12.10
N LEU A 39 5.65 -10.69 -10.80
CA LEU A 39 4.34 -10.78 -10.15
C LEU A 39 3.36 -9.76 -10.72
N ALA A 40 3.77 -8.51 -10.92
CA ALA A 40 2.94 -7.47 -11.51
C ALA A 40 2.52 -7.82 -12.95
N ILE A 41 3.46 -8.32 -13.76
CA ILE A 41 3.19 -8.77 -15.13
C ILE A 41 2.18 -9.93 -15.11
N MET A 42 2.41 -10.94 -14.28
CA MET A 42 1.53 -12.12 -14.18
C MET A 42 0.11 -11.76 -13.72
N ILE A 43 -0.05 -10.85 -12.74
CA ILE A 43 -1.36 -10.34 -12.33
C ILE A 43 -2.07 -9.68 -13.51
N ASN A 44 -1.40 -8.81 -14.26
CA ASN A 44 -2.01 -8.13 -15.40
C ASN A 44 -2.30 -9.09 -16.56
N THR A 45 -1.48 -10.12 -16.77
CA THR A 45 -1.77 -11.20 -17.73
C THR A 45 -3.03 -11.97 -17.33
N TYR A 46 -3.14 -12.37 -16.08
CA TYR A 46 -4.32 -13.07 -15.56
C TYR A 46 -5.59 -12.20 -15.64
N ARG A 47 -5.46 -10.88 -15.42
CA ARG A 47 -6.57 -9.94 -15.63
C ARG A 47 -6.99 -9.89 -17.09
N ALA A 48 -6.04 -9.86 -18.03
CA ALA A 48 -6.33 -9.87 -19.47
C ALA A 48 -7.05 -11.16 -19.91
N GLU A 49 -6.66 -12.32 -19.37
CA GLU A 49 -7.36 -13.61 -19.57
C GLU A 49 -8.82 -13.53 -19.08
N ASN A 50 -9.10 -12.72 -18.06
CA ASN A 50 -10.45 -12.43 -17.56
C ASN A 50 -11.12 -11.22 -18.23
N ARG A 51 -10.56 -10.70 -19.35
CA ARG A 51 -11.08 -9.56 -20.14
C ARG A 51 -11.11 -8.24 -19.37
N LEU A 52 -10.21 -8.07 -18.43
CA LEU A 52 -10.06 -6.86 -17.62
C LEU A 52 -8.87 -6.04 -18.10
N PRO A 53 -8.91 -4.71 -17.99
CA PRO A 53 -7.78 -3.87 -18.32
C PRO A 53 -6.62 -4.11 -17.34
N ALA A 54 -5.39 -3.89 -17.82
CA ALA A 54 -4.22 -3.86 -16.97
C ALA A 54 -4.32 -2.73 -15.94
N ILE A 55 -3.73 -2.95 -14.77
CA ILE A 55 -3.61 -1.96 -13.71
C ILE A 55 -2.23 -1.32 -13.79
N GLU A 56 -2.16 0.00 -13.77
CA GLU A 56 -0.91 0.74 -13.78
C GLU A 56 -0.15 0.57 -12.46
N LEU A 57 1.17 0.44 -12.54
CA LEU A 57 2.02 0.42 -11.35
C LEU A 57 2.06 1.81 -10.69
N SER A 58 2.14 1.82 -9.37
CA SER A 58 2.10 3.00 -8.51
C SER A 58 3.33 3.03 -7.60
N VAL A 59 4.08 4.13 -7.62
CA VAL A 59 5.18 4.39 -6.67
C VAL A 59 4.66 4.40 -5.24
N SER A 60 3.55 5.11 -5.01
CA SER A 60 2.97 5.27 -3.68
C SER A 60 2.52 3.94 -3.10
N LEU A 61 1.74 3.15 -3.86
CA LEU A 61 1.26 1.85 -3.38
C LEU A 61 2.39 0.81 -3.28
N THR A 62 3.43 0.90 -4.12
CA THR A 62 4.64 0.06 -3.97
C THR A 62 5.39 0.39 -2.68
N TYR A 63 5.48 1.66 -2.31
CA TYR A 63 6.05 2.06 -1.02
C TYR A 63 5.25 1.51 0.16
N VAL A 64 3.91 1.57 0.10
CA VAL A 64 3.03 0.99 1.13
C VAL A 64 3.21 -0.53 1.21
N ALA A 65 3.19 -1.23 0.07
CA ALA A 65 3.41 -2.68 -0.01
C ALA A 65 4.75 -3.08 0.62
N ARG A 66 5.81 -2.37 0.30
CA ARG A 66 7.16 -2.63 0.84
C ARG A 66 7.24 -2.36 2.33
N THR A 67 6.67 -1.24 2.77
CA THR A 67 6.61 -0.90 4.20
C THR A 67 5.89 -1.98 4.98
N HIS A 68 4.77 -2.48 4.45
CA HIS A 68 4.01 -3.55 5.11
C HIS A 68 4.74 -4.89 5.09
N CYS A 69 5.35 -5.30 3.98
CA CYS A 69 6.18 -6.52 3.95
C CYS A 69 7.33 -6.48 4.97
N ASN A 70 7.97 -5.30 5.15
CA ASN A 70 9.00 -5.12 6.17
C ASN A 70 8.42 -5.24 7.58
N ASP A 71 7.29 -4.59 7.85
CA ASP A 71 6.60 -4.69 9.14
C ASP A 71 6.20 -6.13 9.48
N LEU A 72 5.61 -6.85 8.54
CA LEU A 72 5.28 -8.28 8.68
C LEU A 72 6.51 -9.16 8.96
N ALA A 73 7.65 -8.83 8.35
CA ALA A 73 8.88 -9.60 8.50
C ALA A 73 9.61 -9.33 9.84
N GLU A 74 9.44 -8.15 10.41
CA GLU A 74 10.12 -7.73 11.63
C GLU A 74 9.22 -7.81 12.89
N SER A 75 7.89 -7.86 12.69
CA SER A 75 6.91 -7.77 13.78
C SER A 75 5.94 -8.95 13.74
N ASN A 76 5.52 -9.43 14.91
CA ASN A 76 4.55 -10.52 15.02
C ASN A 76 3.11 -9.96 15.05
N VAL A 77 2.71 -9.24 13.99
CA VAL A 77 1.38 -8.61 13.90
C VAL A 77 0.25 -9.61 13.64
N ASN A 78 0.57 -10.73 12.99
CA ASN A 78 -0.38 -11.82 12.70
C ASN A 78 -0.49 -12.74 13.92
N SER A 79 -1.09 -12.24 14.99
CA SER A 79 -1.22 -12.97 16.26
C SER A 79 -2.58 -12.75 16.91
N GLY A 80 -3.05 -13.74 17.67
CA GLY A 80 -4.35 -13.69 18.33
C GLY A 80 -5.49 -13.58 17.32
N LYS A 81 -6.23 -12.47 17.32
CA LYS A 81 -7.33 -12.19 16.40
C LYS A 81 -6.93 -11.36 15.18
N CYS A 82 -5.70 -10.84 15.16
CA CYS A 82 -5.18 -10.00 14.08
C CYS A 82 -4.63 -10.89 12.96
N ASN A 83 -4.87 -10.54 11.70
CA ASN A 83 -4.39 -11.31 10.53
C ASN A 83 -3.26 -10.56 9.79
N LEU A 84 -2.84 -11.09 8.63
CA LEU A 84 -1.75 -10.55 7.81
C LEU A 84 -1.96 -9.12 7.30
N HIS A 85 -3.17 -8.56 7.37
CA HIS A 85 -3.44 -7.17 7.01
C HIS A 85 -3.22 -6.19 8.16
N SER A 86 -2.73 -6.68 9.30
CA SER A 86 -2.46 -5.90 10.51
C SER A 86 -1.10 -5.21 10.43
N TRP A 87 -0.98 -4.06 11.11
CA TRP A 87 0.23 -3.25 11.18
C TRP A 87 0.67 -3.08 12.64
N SER A 88 1.96 -3.21 12.90
CA SER A 88 2.54 -3.03 14.23
C SER A 88 2.49 -1.55 14.68
N ASP A 89 2.97 -1.30 15.88
CA ASP A 89 3.25 0.04 16.42
C ASP A 89 4.74 0.41 16.33
N HIS A 90 5.53 -0.35 15.55
CA HIS A 90 6.98 -0.19 15.48
C HIS A 90 7.45 0.82 14.43
N GLY A 91 6.54 1.42 13.64
CA GLY A 91 6.90 2.34 12.58
C GLY A 91 6.23 3.71 12.70
N LYS A 92 6.43 4.55 11.68
CA LYS A 92 5.81 5.88 11.61
C LYS A 92 4.41 5.81 10.97
N TRP A 93 3.57 4.95 11.49
CA TRP A 93 2.19 4.74 11.08
C TRP A 93 1.31 4.40 12.29
N THR A 94 0.02 4.54 12.14
CA THR A 94 -0.94 4.10 13.14
C THR A 94 -1.04 2.57 13.13
N SER A 95 -0.89 1.93 14.30
CA SER A 95 -1.07 0.48 14.42
C SER A 95 -2.49 0.06 14.02
N CYS A 96 -2.61 -1.17 13.52
CA CYS A 96 -3.87 -1.69 13.01
C CYS A 96 -3.98 -3.19 13.30
N CYS A 97 -4.97 -3.60 14.08
CA CYS A 97 -5.34 -5.00 14.19
C CYS A 97 -6.52 -5.28 13.24
N TYR A 98 -6.22 -5.82 12.07
CA TYR A 98 -7.23 -6.22 11.09
C TYR A 98 -7.79 -7.59 11.44
N THR A 99 -9.11 -7.68 11.61
CA THR A 99 -9.79 -8.90 12.03
C THR A 99 -10.62 -9.51 10.90
N PRO A 100 -10.88 -10.85 10.90
CA PRO A 100 -11.62 -11.51 9.82
C PRO A 100 -13.03 -10.98 9.58
N ASP A 101 -13.63 -10.30 10.56
CA ASP A 101 -14.95 -9.68 10.44
C ASP A 101 -14.94 -8.31 9.76
N HIS A 102 -13.77 -7.83 9.34
CA HIS A 102 -13.52 -6.57 8.63
C HIS A 102 -14.00 -5.29 9.35
N ARG A 103 -14.36 -5.35 10.64
CA ARG A 103 -14.90 -4.19 11.38
C ARG A 103 -13.95 -3.01 11.47
N HIS A 104 -12.66 -3.29 11.43
CA HIS A 104 -11.61 -2.28 11.52
C HIS A 104 -10.83 -2.10 10.20
N ALA A 105 -11.41 -2.52 9.07
CA ALA A 105 -10.74 -2.49 7.77
C ALA A 105 -10.20 -1.10 7.38
N ALA A 106 -10.86 -0.03 7.81
CA ALA A 106 -10.44 1.34 7.54
C ALA A 106 -9.02 1.65 8.05
N CYS A 107 -8.53 0.99 9.12
CA CYS A 107 -7.18 1.21 9.62
C CYS A 107 -6.10 0.73 8.63
N MET A 108 -6.40 -0.28 7.82
CA MET A 108 -5.55 -0.75 6.73
C MET A 108 -5.79 0.10 5.46
N TRP A 109 -7.06 0.33 5.07
CA TRP A 109 -7.38 1.08 3.85
C TRP A 109 -6.79 2.48 3.83
N ASN A 110 -6.62 3.11 4.99
CA ASN A 110 -6.03 4.43 5.13
C ASN A 110 -4.52 4.50 4.88
N LYS A 111 -3.79 3.37 4.89
CA LYS A 111 -2.33 3.35 4.83
C LYS A 111 -1.72 4.11 3.65
N PRO A 112 -2.27 4.07 2.42
CA PRO A 112 -1.72 4.89 1.34
C PRO A 112 -1.76 6.38 1.64
N ARG A 113 -2.86 6.91 2.17
CA ARG A 113 -2.97 8.33 2.55
C ARG A 113 -2.13 8.70 3.75
N GLU A 114 -1.95 7.77 4.68
CA GLU A 114 -1.13 7.97 5.88
C GLU A 114 0.38 8.05 5.54
N LEU A 115 0.84 7.21 4.61
CA LEU A 115 2.25 6.99 4.34
C LEU A 115 2.78 7.72 3.11
N THR A 116 1.90 8.17 2.20
CA THR A 116 2.27 8.71 0.90
C THR A 116 1.37 9.88 0.50
N SER A 117 1.59 10.44 -0.69
CA SER A 117 0.71 11.43 -1.31
C SER A 117 -0.48 10.81 -2.08
N TYR A 118 -0.66 9.49 -2.03
CA TYR A 118 -1.80 8.83 -2.66
C TYR A 118 -3.12 9.29 -2.02
N THR A 119 -4.09 9.68 -2.82
CA THR A 119 -5.32 10.33 -2.34
C THR A 119 -6.46 9.37 -2.01
N GLY A 120 -6.36 8.12 -2.46
CA GLY A 120 -7.40 7.09 -2.28
C GLY A 120 -7.15 6.12 -1.13
N ASP A 121 -8.13 5.25 -0.91
CA ASP A 121 -7.97 4.04 -0.11
C ASP A 121 -7.11 3.02 -0.84
N GLY A 122 -6.41 2.19 -0.06
CA GLY A 122 -5.74 1.00 -0.57
C GLY A 122 -6.41 -0.28 -0.10
N PHE A 123 -6.43 -1.27 -0.97
CA PHE A 123 -6.98 -2.59 -0.71
C PHE A 123 -5.90 -3.64 -0.93
N GLU A 124 -5.68 -4.50 0.03
CA GLU A 124 -4.54 -5.40 0.05
C GLU A 124 -4.94 -6.85 -0.11
N ILE A 125 -4.11 -7.58 -0.84
CA ILE A 125 -3.98 -9.02 -0.72
C ILE A 125 -2.59 -9.35 -0.21
N ALA A 126 -2.49 -10.31 0.72
CA ALA A 126 -1.25 -10.67 1.39
C ALA A 126 -0.97 -12.17 1.27
N TYR A 127 0.31 -12.53 1.25
CA TYR A 127 0.80 -13.90 1.17
C TYR A 127 1.95 -14.14 2.14
N PHE A 128 2.00 -15.35 2.69
CA PHE A 128 3.08 -15.83 3.54
C PHE A 128 3.45 -17.26 3.17
N THR A 129 4.75 -17.54 3.12
CA THR A 129 5.26 -18.91 2.90
C THR A 129 6.53 -19.16 3.70
N THR A 130 6.77 -20.43 4.00
CA THR A 130 8.06 -20.93 4.50
C THR A 130 8.85 -21.68 3.44
N ALA A 131 8.29 -21.85 2.23
CA ALA A 131 8.96 -22.49 1.11
C ALA A 131 10.12 -21.63 0.56
N THR A 132 11.03 -22.28 -0.12
CA THR A 132 12.12 -21.66 -0.89
C THR A 132 11.88 -21.91 -2.38
N PHE A 133 12.35 -21.00 -3.22
CA PHE A 133 12.11 -21.04 -4.67
C PHE A 133 13.43 -20.89 -5.43
N ASP A 134 13.55 -21.60 -6.53
CA ASP A 134 14.77 -21.66 -7.32
C ASP A 134 15.01 -20.42 -8.18
N SER A 135 13.97 -19.60 -8.37
CA SER A 135 14.06 -18.35 -9.14
C SER A 135 13.02 -17.31 -8.71
N PRO A 136 13.27 -16.00 -9.01
CA PRO A 136 12.31 -14.94 -8.82
C PRO A 136 10.96 -15.21 -9.51
N ALA A 137 11.00 -15.74 -10.73
CA ALA A 137 9.80 -16.08 -11.50
C ALA A 137 9.00 -17.23 -10.87
N ALA A 138 9.67 -18.26 -10.32
CA ALA A 138 9.02 -19.36 -9.62
C ALA A 138 8.31 -18.86 -8.37
N TYR A 139 8.92 -17.95 -7.62
CA TYR A 139 8.30 -17.35 -6.44
C TYR A 139 7.10 -16.49 -6.79
N ALA A 140 7.22 -15.61 -7.79
CA ALA A 140 6.10 -14.79 -8.26
C ALA A 140 4.92 -15.64 -8.74
N LYS A 141 5.19 -16.74 -9.46
CA LYS A 141 4.17 -17.68 -9.92
C LYS A 141 3.43 -18.34 -8.75
N GLU A 142 4.17 -18.86 -7.77
CA GLU A 142 3.57 -19.49 -6.58
C GLU A 142 2.63 -18.53 -5.83
N ILE A 143 3.06 -17.29 -5.64
CA ILE A 143 2.24 -16.25 -5.01
C ILE A 143 0.92 -16.07 -5.76
N LEU A 144 0.97 -15.89 -7.09
CA LEU A 144 -0.24 -15.70 -7.89
C LEU A 144 -1.13 -16.93 -7.88
N GLU A 145 -0.59 -18.14 -8.04
CA GLU A 145 -1.40 -19.37 -8.03
C GLU A 145 -2.09 -19.55 -6.66
N SER A 146 -1.40 -19.30 -5.55
CA SER A 146 -2.01 -19.30 -4.21
C SER A 146 -3.18 -18.32 -4.09
N TRP A 147 -3.04 -17.11 -4.64
CA TRP A 147 -4.14 -16.14 -4.63
C TRP A 147 -5.29 -16.53 -5.56
N LYS A 148 -5.02 -17.18 -6.68
CA LYS A 148 -6.06 -17.70 -7.60
C LYS A 148 -6.90 -18.82 -6.95
N GLU A 149 -6.28 -19.63 -6.10
CA GLU A 149 -6.94 -20.71 -5.35
C GLU A 149 -7.78 -20.17 -4.17
N SER A 150 -7.49 -18.97 -3.68
CA SER A 150 -8.24 -18.31 -2.61
C SER A 150 -9.37 -17.43 -3.18
N PRO A 151 -10.64 -17.78 -2.99
CA PRO A 151 -11.76 -17.01 -3.56
C PRO A 151 -11.71 -15.52 -3.23
N ALA A 152 -11.42 -15.17 -1.97
CA ALA A 152 -11.38 -13.76 -1.53
C ALA A 152 -10.27 -12.96 -2.23
N HIS A 153 -9.06 -13.54 -2.39
CA HIS A 153 -7.96 -12.87 -3.09
C HIS A 153 -8.19 -12.82 -4.60
N ASN A 154 -8.70 -13.92 -5.16
CA ASN A 154 -8.99 -14.00 -6.59
C ASN A 154 -10.04 -12.95 -7.01
N GLU A 155 -11.11 -12.80 -6.23
CA GLU A 155 -12.15 -11.80 -6.50
C GLU A 155 -11.60 -10.37 -6.55
N VAL A 156 -10.63 -10.03 -5.70
CA VAL A 156 -9.94 -8.72 -5.77
C VAL A 156 -9.20 -8.57 -7.10
N ILE A 157 -8.41 -9.59 -7.50
CA ILE A 157 -7.59 -9.54 -8.71
C ILE A 157 -8.46 -9.41 -9.96
N ILE A 158 -9.54 -10.17 -10.06
CA ILE A 158 -10.37 -10.25 -11.27
C ILE A 158 -11.69 -9.49 -11.17
N ASN A 159 -11.81 -8.58 -10.22
CA ASN A 159 -13.00 -7.73 -10.05
C ASN A 159 -14.30 -8.53 -10.02
N ARG A 160 -14.43 -9.47 -9.09
CA ARG A 160 -15.67 -10.25 -8.87
C ARG A 160 -16.22 -10.04 -7.46
N GLY A 161 -17.42 -10.56 -7.22
CA GLY A 161 -18.08 -10.42 -5.93
C GLY A 161 -18.33 -8.96 -5.57
N ILE A 162 -17.88 -8.53 -4.40
CA ILE A 162 -18.02 -7.13 -3.95
C ILE A 162 -17.19 -6.14 -4.77
N TRP A 163 -16.29 -6.63 -5.63
CA TRP A 163 -15.38 -5.83 -6.46
C TRP A 163 -15.84 -5.69 -7.91
N ASP A 164 -16.99 -6.22 -8.29
CA ASP A 164 -17.49 -6.28 -9.68
C ASP A 164 -17.65 -4.91 -10.35
N LYS A 165 -17.92 -3.87 -9.55
CA LYS A 165 -18.07 -2.47 -10.01
C LYS A 165 -16.85 -1.60 -9.79
N VAL A 166 -15.76 -2.18 -9.29
CA VAL A 166 -14.54 -1.45 -9.01
C VAL A 166 -13.66 -1.39 -10.26
N ALA A 167 -13.11 -0.22 -10.55
CA ALA A 167 -12.06 -0.04 -11.55
C ALA A 167 -10.73 0.24 -10.82
N TRP A 168 -9.85 -0.76 -10.79
CA TRP A 168 -8.51 -0.56 -10.28
C TRP A 168 -7.69 0.31 -11.23
N LYS A 169 -7.09 1.39 -10.74
CA LYS A 169 -6.27 2.33 -11.52
C LYS A 169 -4.80 2.34 -11.10
N ALA A 170 -4.50 1.80 -9.92
CA ALA A 170 -3.15 1.78 -9.39
C ALA A 170 -2.89 0.46 -8.67
N MET A 171 -1.66 -0.07 -8.81
CA MET A 171 -1.21 -1.29 -8.15
C MET A 171 0.21 -1.11 -7.62
N GLY A 172 0.42 -1.45 -6.35
CA GLY A 172 1.73 -1.54 -5.74
C GLY A 172 2.05 -2.97 -5.36
N VAL A 173 3.29 -3.40 -5.59
CA VAL A 173 3.72 -4.79 -5.35
C VAL A 173 4.97 -4.79 -4.48
N SER A 174 5.03 -5.70 -3.52
CA SER A 174 6.26 -5.99 -2.79
C SER A 174 6.38 -7.48 -2.46
N ILE A 175 7.60 -7.98 -2.54
CA ILE A 175 8.01 -9.29 -2.05
C ILE A 175 9.24 -9.09 -1.17
N TRP A 176 9.13 -9.47 0.11
CA TRP A 176 10.23 -9.37 1.05
C TRP A 176 10.30 -10.58 1.96
N ARG A 177 11.44 -11.28 1.94
CA ARG A 177 11.63 -12.52 2.70
C ARG A 177 10.53 -13.54 2.40
N ARG A 178 9.65 -13.83 3.36
CA ARG A 178 8.57 -14.83 3.29
C ARG A 178 7.20 -14.22 2.98
N TYR A 179 7.14 -12.90 2.79
CA TYR A 179 5.89 -12.16 2.62
C TYR A 179 5.80 -11.55 1.24
N ALA A 180 4.59 -11.51 0.72
CA ALA A 180 4.26 -10.67 -0.43
C ALA A 180 2.96 -9.92 -0.15
N THR A 181 2.89 -8.68 -0.60
CA THR A 181 1.66 -7.90 -0.59
C THR A 181 1.45 -7.21 -1.94
N VAL A 182 0.19 -7.13 -2.35
CA VAL A 182 -0.23 -6.30 -3.47
C VAL A 182 -1.33 -5.38 -2.99
N TRP A 183 -1.13 -4.09 -3.25
CA TRP A 183 -2.06 -3.03 -2.92
C TRP A 183 -2.74 -2.51 -4.17
N PHE A 184 -4.07 -2.46 -4.15
CA PHE A 184 -4.90 -1.97 -5.24
C PHE A 184 -5.52 -0.64 -4.85
N GLY A 185 -5.62 0.28 -5.81
CA GLY A 185 -6.22 1.58 -5.61
C GLY A 185 -7.17 1.98 -6.72
N LYS A 186 -8.20 2.73 -6.38
CA LYS A 186 -9.23 3.22 -7.30
C LYS A 186 -8.86 4.54 -7.95
N GLU A 187 -7.85 5.23 -7.42
CA GLU A 187 -7.36 6.49 -7.95
C GLU A 187 -6.05 6.29 -8.71
N THR A 188 -5.81 7.14 -9.70
CA THR A 188 -4.52 7.19 -10.39
C THR A 188 -3.46 7.77 -9.45
N ASP A 189 -2.28 7.16 -9.41
CA ASP A 189 -1.16 7.69 -8.63
C ASP A 189 -0.44 8.79 -9.41
N LEU A 190 -0.52 10.01 -8.91
CA LEU A 190 0.17 11.16 -9.52
C LEU A 190 1.69 11.14 -9.28
N ALA A 191 2.19 10.33 -8.35
CA ALA A 191 3.62 10.13 -8.14
C ALA A 191 4.26 9.26 -9.25
N GLY A 192 3.44 8.59 -10.07
CA GLY A 192 3.88 7.82 -11.23
C GLY A 192 4.24 6.36 -10.92
N LYS A 193 5.08 5.77 -11.77
CA LYS A 193 5.46 4.35 -11.72
C LYS A 193 6.82 4.16 -11.07
N PRO A 194 7.05 3.05 -10.35
CA PRO A 194 8.38 2.69 -9.85
C PRO A 194 9.32 2.31 -11.00
N ASP A 195 10.62 2.57 -10.81
CA ASP A 195 11.67 2.07 -11.68
C ASP A 195 11.85 0.55 -11.51
N ILE A 196 12.57 -0.10 -12.43
CA ILE A 196 13.03 -1.48 -12.31
C ILE A 196 14.45 -1.46 -11.79
N CYS A 197 14.75 -2.31 -10.77
CA CYS A 197 16.10 -2.44 -10.24
C CYS A 197 17.05 -3.00 -11.33
N LYS A 198 18.22 -2.36 -11.44
CA LYS A 198 19.29 -2.80 -12.35
C LYS A 198 20.17 -3.84 -11.68
#